data_d61d07fa5c94219a57d7a7388f0b74c2
#
_entry.id   d61d07fa5c94219a57d7a7388f0b74c2
#
_cell.length_a   1.000
_cell.length_b   1.000
_cell.length_c   1.000
_cell.angle_alpha   90.00
_cell.angle_beta   90.00
_cell.angle_gamma   90.00
#
_symmetry.space_group_name_H-M   'P 1'
#
loop_
_entity.id
_entity.type
_entity.pdbx_description
1 polymer ?
#
loop_
_entity_poly.entity_id
_entity_poly.type
_entity_poly.pdbx_seq_one_letter_code
_entity_poly.pdbx_strand_id
1 'polypeptide(L)'
;MNEFKVIRNAHIYAPEDVGIQDVLICNDKMIDIQPNLVFSYDHEEIDASGKYLIPGFIDQHVHIIGGGGENGFSSLIREIQMTDCIQYGVTTVVGLLGTDAHVKSIEQLVAKTKALREQGMSAYCLTGSYAIPTTTLTGSIGKDIAFIDEIIGVKVAISDHRSSAPLKQELARMATECRTAGLLANKPGVVHMHTGKGKDGYKKILEIVEETDIPITQFRPTHVANQYEDALAFASKGGYIDFTADEKTPSLLKKTLEIVPLKQITLSSDANGSFPIWDENLNIVGMGVGKMETLYASIRSLILEEHVDISTAISIITKNVADALLLKQKGSIEKGKDADIVLLSLIHI
;
A
#
# COMPACT_ATOMS: atom_id res chain seq x y z
N MET A 1 18.72 -25.94 -7.77
CA MET A 1 18.05 -26.34 -9.03
C MET A 1 17.01 -25.27 -9.30
N ASN A 2 16.87 -24.80 -10.54
CA ASN A 2 15.78 -23.87 -10.87
C ASN A 2 14.45 -24.62 -10.81
N GLU A 3 13.47 -24.04 -10.14
CA GLU A 3 12.12 -24.57 -10.07
C GLU A 3 11.28 -23.89 -11.15
N PHE A 4 10.70 -24.68 -12.04
CA PHE A 4 9.83 -24.17 -13.10
C PHE A 4 8.37 -24.50 -12.81
N LYS A 5 7.49 -23.54 -13.05
CA LYS A 5 6.03 -23.70 -13.00
C LYS A 5 5.42 -23.17 -14.28
N VAL A 6 4.41 -23.84 -14.80
CA VAL A 6 3.63 -23.38 -15.93
C VAL A 6 2.18 -23.26 -15.52
N ILE A 7 1.64 -22.05 -15.60
CA ILE A 7 0.21 -21.82 -15.40
C ILE A 7 -0.43 -21.85 -16.79
N ARG A 8 -1.41 -22.74 -16.98
CA ARG A 8 -2.08 -22.98 -18.27
C ARG A 8 -3.44 -22.33 -18.35
N ASN A 9 -3.76 -21.81 -19.52
CA ASN A 9 -5.11 -21.40 -19.90
C ASN A 9 -5.73 -20.34 -18.96
N ALA A 10 -4.92 -19.49 -18.34
CA ALA A 10 -5.40 -18.42 -17.47
C ALA A 10 -5.95 -17.27 -18.29
N HIS A 11 -7.11 -16.72 -17.95
CA HIS A 11 -7.55 -15.42 -18.45
C HIS A 11 -6.79 -14.34 -17.65
N ILE A 12 -5.90 -13.61 -18.31
CA ILE A 12 -4.96 -12.70 -17.64
C ILE A 12 -5.45 -11.25 -17.70
N TYR A 13 -5.47 -10.61 -16.53
CA TYR A 13 -5.51 -9.15 -16.38
C TYR A 13 -4.15 -8.66 -15.86
N ALA A 14 -3.42 -7.87 -16.64
CA ALA A 14 -2.02 -7.53 -16.42
C ALA A 14 -1.63 -6.08 -15.97
N PRO A 15 -2.46 -5.13 -15.55
CA PRO A 15 -3.89 -5.15 -15.23
C PRO A 15 -4.85 -5.10 -16.43
N GLU A 16 -4.42 -4.70 -17.61
CA GLU A 16 -5.25 -4.71 -18.82
C GLU A 16 -5.63 -6.15 -19.19
N ASP A 17 -6.81 -6.35 -19.79
CA ASP A 17 -7.24 -7.66 -20.28
C ASP A 17 -6.39 -8.08 -21.49
N VAL A 18 -5.59 -9.15 -21.32
CA VAL A 18 -4.75 -9.71 -22.39
C VAL A 18 -5.25 -11.07 -22.89
N GLY A 19 -6.42 -11.50 -22.42
CA GLY A 19 -7.06 -12.74 -22.82
C GLY A 19 -6.41 -13.99 -22.23
N ILE A 20 -6.68 -15.15 -22.84
CA ILE A 20 -6.19 -16.44 -22.35
C ILE A 20 -4.74 -16.66 -22.77
N GLN A 21 -3.85 -16.85 -21.78
CA GLN A 21 -2.42 -17.07 -21.95
C GLN A 21 -1.93 -18.17 -21.01
N ASP A 22 -0.73 -18.68 -21.32
CA ASP A 22 0.07 -19.48 -20.40
C ASP A 22 1.19 -18.61 -19.83
N VAL A 23 1.58 -18.87 -18.57
CA VAL A 23 2.68 -18.18 -17.90
C VAL A 23 3.72 -19.19 -17.45
N LEU A 24 4.97 -18.98 -17.87
CA LEU A 24 6.12 -19.73 -17.39
C LEU A 24 6.83 -18.95 -16.30
N ILE A 25 6.98 -19.58 -15.15
CA ILE A 25 7.67 -19.04 -13.99
C ILE A 25 8.94 -19.84 -13.75
N CYS A 26 10.04 -19.15 -13.45
CA CYS A 26 11.28 -19.76 -12.95
C CYS A 26 11.63 -19.11 -11.61
N ASN A 27 11.61 -19.91 -10.56
CA ASN A 27 11.75 -19.46 -9.17
C ASN A 27 10.71 -18.36 -8.84
N ASP A 28 11.15 -17.11 -8.71
CA ASP A 28 10.33 -15.95 -8.36
C ASP A 28 10.01 -15.03 -9.56
N LYS A 29 10.34 -15.43 -10.81
CA LYS A 29 10.20 -14.56 -11.99
C LYS A 29 9.29 -15.15 -13.06
N MET A 30 8.48 -14.32 -13.66
CA MET A 30 7.76 -14.63 -14.89
C MET A 30 8.72 -14.52 -16.08
N ILE A 31 9.04 -15.64 -16.72
CA ILE A 31 10.06 -15.68 -17.77
C ILE A 31 9.48 -15.75 -19.18
N ASP A 32 8.25 -16.21 -19.32
CA ASP A 32 7.53 -16.15 -20.59
C ASP A 32 6.01 -16.10 -20.40
N ILE A 33 5.30 -15.43 -21.34
CA ILE A 33 3.85 -15.26 -21.31
C ILE A 33 3.39 -15.32 -22.77
N GLN A 34 2.65 -16.36 -23.15
CA GLN A 34 2.11 -16.51 -24.50
C GLN A 34 1.03 -17.61 -24.54
N PRO A 35 0.13 -17.60 -25.52
CA PRO A 35 -0.83 -18.69 -25.70
C PRO A 35 -0.13 -19.97 -26.14
N ASN A 36 -0.61 -21.13 -25.66
CA ASN A 36 -0.11 -22.46 -26.05
C ASN A 36 1.42 -22.61 -25.86
N LEU A 37 1.95 -22.16 -24.75
CA LEU A 37 3.39 -22.20 -24.45
C LEU A 37 3.91 -23.65 -24.44
N VAL A 38 4.97 -23.89 -25.22
CA VAL A 38 5.65 -25.19 -25.25
C VAL A 38 6.88 -25.11 -24.35
N PHE A 39 6.94 -25.97 -23.34
CA PHE A 39 8.05 -26.06 -22.41
C PHE A 39 8.38 -27.54 -22.13
N SER A 40 9.63 -27.94 -22.36
CA SER A 40 10.06 -29.35 -22.39
C SER A 40 10.90 -29.76 -21.18
N TYR A 41 11.26 -28.85 -20.30
CA TYR A 41 11.98 -29.20 -19.07
C TYR A 41 10.98 -29.62 -17.98
N ASP A 42 11.49 -30.31 -16.96
CA ASP A 42 10.71 -30.72 -15.80
C ASP A 42 10.11 -29.50 -15.07
N HIS A 43 8.81 -29.49 -14.80
CA HIS A 43 8.09 -28.39 -14.23
C HIS A 43 6.80 -28.83 -13.54
N GLU A 44 6.33 -28.01 -12.62
CA GLU A 44 4.97 -28.08 -12.07
C GLU A 44 3.99 -27.43 -13.06
N GLU A 45 2.88 -28.10 -13.34
CA GLU A 45 1.82 -27.56 -14.21
C GLU A 45 0.57 -27.24 -13.37
N ILE A 46 0.03 -26.03 -13.54
CA ILE A 46 -1.17 -25.54 -12.85
C ILE A 46 -2.22 -25.21 -13.92
N ASP A 47 -3.31 -25.96 -13.96
CA ASP A 47 -4.45 -25.65 -14.83
C ASP A 47 -5.27 -24.50 -14.24
N ALA A 48 -5.31 -23.39 -14.96
CA ALA A 48 -6.07 -22.21 -14.63
C ALA A 48 -7.28 -21.98 -15.55
N SER A 49 -7.73 -23.03 -16.26
CA SER A 49 -8.91 -22.94 -17.13
C SER A 49 -10.13 -22.40 -16.37
N GLY A 50 -10.77 -21.36 -16.93
CA GLY A 50 -11.94 -20.71 -16.33
C GLY A 50 -11.62 -19.87 -15.09
N LYS A 51 -10.35 -19.53 -14.86
CA LYS A 51 -9.93 -18.64 -13.76
C LYS A 51 -9.26 -17.38 -14.31
N TYR A 52 -9.28 -16.33 -13.50
CA TYR A 52 -8.54 -15.09 -13.75
C TYR A 52 -7.19 -15.12 -13.06
N LEU A 53 -6.13 -14.78 -13.80
CA LEU A 53 -4.80 -14.54 -13.26
C LEU A 53 -4.56 -13.03 -13.24
N ILE A 54 -4.29 -12.47 -12.06
CA ILE A 54 -4.10 -11.05 -11.85
C ILE A 54 -2.80 -10.79 -11.09
N PRO A 55 -2.22 -9.56 -11.15
CA PRO A 55 -1.08 -9.22 -10.31
C PRO A 55 -1.44 -9.35 -8.83
N GLY A 56 -0.49 -9.78 -8.01
CA GLY A 56 -0.66 -9.79 -6.56
C GLY A 56 -0.92 -8.38 -6.02
N PHE A 57 -1.79 -8.29 -5.03
CA PHE A 57 -2.19 -7.02 -4.44
C PHE A 57 -1.05 -6.43 -3.63
N ILE A 58 -0.92 -5.10 -3.67
CA ILE A 58 0.07 -4.33 -2.92
C ILE A 58 -0.67 -3.47 -1.91
N ASP A 59 -0.49 -3.77 -0.63
CA ASP A 59 -1.05 -2.98 0.45
C ASP A 59 0.01 -2.05 1.04
N GLN A 60 -0.10 -0.77 0.75
CA GLN A 60 0.91 0.23 1.13
C GLN A 60 0.73 0.80 2.54
N HIS A 61 -0.26 0.34 3.31
CA HIS A 61 -0.52 0.84 4.66
C HIS A 61 -0.99 -0.29 5.58
N VAL A 62 -0.03 -0.95 6.25
CA VAL A 62 -0.29 -2.09 7.13
C VAL A 62 0.48 -1.95 8.44
N HIS A 63 -0.20 -2.13 9.57
CA HIS A 63 0.45 -2.20 10.88
C HIS A 63 1.00 -3.62 11.12
N ILE A 64 2.10 -3.99 10.44
CA ILE A 64 2.62 -5.36 10.42
C ILE A 64 3.06 -5.90 11.78
N ILE A 65 3.40 -5.02 12.72
CA ILE A 65 3.67 -5.38 14.12
C ILE A 65 2.47 -5.14 15.03
N GLY A 66 1.28 -4.97 14.44
CA GLY A 66 0.05 -4.55 15.11
C GLY A 66 0.05 -3.05 15.42
N GLY A 67 -1.10 -2.50 15.67
CA GLY A 67 -1.32 -1.13 16.13
C GLY A 67 -2.00 -1.10 17.49
N GLY A 68 -2.67 0.00 17.80
CA GLY A 68 -3.54 0.10 18.98
C GLY A 68 -2.84 0.58 20.24
N GLY A 69 -3.50 0.29 21.38
CA GLY A 69 -3.07 0.78 22.70
C GLY A 69 -3.74 2.09 23.12
N GLU A 70 -4.55 2.70 22.28
CA GLU A 70 -5.21 3.99 22.55
C GLU A 70 -6.29 3.90 23.63
N ASN A 71 -6.72 2.68 23.97
CA ASN A 71 -7.61 2.40 25.12
C ASN A 71 -6.90 1.55 26.19
N GLY A 72 -5.63 1.87 26.46
CA GLY A 72 -4.76 1.15 27.37
C GLY A 72 -4.03 -0.03 26.70
N PHE A 73 -2.98 -0.55 27.36
CA PHE A 73 -2.10 -1.59 26.81
C PHE A 73 -2.83 -2.89 26.42
N SER A 74 -3.95 -3.19 27.07
CA SER A 74 -4.76 -4.36 26.73
C SER A 74 -5.45 -4.26 25.36
N SER A 75 -5.50 -3.06 24.75
CA SER A 75 -6.03 -2.82 23.42
C SER A 75 -4.96 -2.88 22.31
N LEU A 76 -3.72 -3.25 22.63
CA LEU A 76 -2.68 -3.51 21.64
C LEU A 76 -3.07 -4.69 20.74
N ILE A 77 -2.91 -4.50 19.44
CA ILE A 77 -3.27 -5.50 18.43
C ILE A 77 -2.04 -6.39 18.17
N ARG A 78 -2.28 -7.69 17.92
CA ARG A 78 -1.23 -8.63 17.56
C ARG A 78 -0.54 -8.25 16.24
N GLU A 79 0.67 -8.76 16.04
CA GLU A 79 1.35 -8.64 14.74
C GLU A 79 0.65 -9.49 13.67
N ILE A 80 0.81 -9.09 12.40
CA ILE A 80 0.26 -9.81 11.25
C ILE A 80 1.10 -11.06 10.94
N GLN A 81 0.45 -12.10 10.43
CA GLN A 81 1.12 -13.27 9.87
C GLN A 81 1.06 -13.21 8.34
N MET A 82 2.00 -13.85 7.65
CA MET A 82 1.97 -13.94 6.18
C MET A 82 0.63 -14.49 5.67
N THR A 83 0.08 -15.50 6.36
CA THR A 83 -1.22 -16.10 6.02
C THR A 83 -2.38 -15.11 6.10
N ASP A 84 -2.31 -14.13 7.01
CA ASP A 84 -3.33 -13.06 7.10
C ASP A 84 -3.36 -12.19 5.84
N CYS A 85 -2.25 -12.14 5.07
CA CYS A 85 -2.13 -11.38 3.83
C CYS A 85 -2.52 -12.23 2.60
N ILE A 86 -1.84 -13.38 2.41
CA ILE A 86 -1.93 -14.15 1.18
C ILE A 86 -3.32 -14.75 0.94
N GLN A 87 -4.08 -15.07 2.01
CA GLN A 87 -5.45 -15.56 1.88
C GLN A 87 -6.41 -14.55 1.21
N TYR A 88 -6.03 -13.26 1.19
CA TYR A 88 -6.81 -12.18 0.53
C TYR A 88 -6.08 -11.63 -0.71
N GLY A 89 -5.07 -12.36 -1.23
CA GLY A 89 -4.36 -12.00 -2.45
C GLY A 89 -3.29 -10.92 -2.29
N VAL A 90 -2.98 -10.50 -1.05
CA VAL A 90 -1.92 -9.51 -0.79
C VAL A 90 -0.56 -10.21 -0.76
N THR A 91 0.27 -9.91 -1.75
CA THR A 91 1.63 -10.46 -1.92
C THR A 91 2.73 -9.48 -1.52
N THR A 92 2.38 -8.19 -1.44
CA THR A 92 3.30 -7.13 -1.08
C THR A 92 2.70 -6.22 -0.01
N VAL A 93 3.43 -5.94 1.07
CA VAL A 93 3.00 -5.03 2.13
C VAL A 93 4.02 -3.94 2.41
N VAL A 94 3.54 -2.77 2.83
CA VAL A 94 4.38 -1.71 3.41
C VAL A 94 3.98 -1.51 4.87
N GLY A 95 4.88 -1.93 5.76
CA GLY A 95 4.71 -1.83 7.20
C GLY A 95 4.97 -0.43 7.74
N LEU A 96 4.27 -0.04 8.79
CA LEU A 96 4.44 1.25 9.43
C LEU A 96 4.01 1.24 10.91
N LEU A 97 4.44 2.27 11.63
CA LEU A 97 3.97 2.58 12.99
C LEU A 97 2.82 3.59 12.95
N GLY A 98 1.97 3.52 13.97
CA GLY A 98 0.91 4.48 14.24
C GLY A 98 1.23 5.38 15.43
N THR A 99 0.21 5.60 16.26
CA THR A 99 0.30 6.32 17.55
C THR A 99 1.10 5.56 18.60
N ASP A 100 1.31 4.28 18.39
CA ASP A 100 1.95 3.31 19.29
C ASP A 100 3.48 3.35 19.30
N ALA A 101 4.10 4.30 18.62
CA ALA A 101 5.56 4.45 18.56
C ALA A 101 6.23 4.76 19.92
N HIS A 102 5.45 5.05 20.97
CA HIS A 102 5.96 5.15 22.34
C HIS A 102 6.22 3.79 23.01
N VAL A 103 5.63 2.71 22.46
CA VAL A 103 5.70 1.35 23.03
C VAL A 103 6.19 0.31 22.01
N LYS A 104 6.32 0.69 20.74
CA LYS A 104 6.89 -0.10 19.64
C LYS A 104 8.03 0.66 18.99
N SER A 105 8.87 -0.05 18.23
CA SER A 105 10.08 0.55 17.69
C SER A 105 10.28 0.27 16.20
N ILE A 106 11.13 1.06 15.56
CA ILE A 106 11.53 0.85 14.15
C ILE A 106 12.32 -0.47 14.01
N GLU A 107 13.09 -0.87 15.03
CA GLU A 107 13.81 -2.14 15.06
C GLU A 107 12.84 -3.33 14.95
N GLN A 108 11.75 -3.32 15.72
CA GLN A 108 10.72 -4.36 15.64
C GLN A 108 10.05 -4.37 14.26
N LEU A 109 9.76 -3.19 13.69
CA LEU A 109 9.16 -3.04 12.38
C LEU A 109 10.07 -3.61 11.28
N VAL A 110 11.35 -3.26 11.28
CA VAL A 110 12.35 -3.78 10.32
C VAL A 110 12.54 -5.29 10.50
N ALA A 111 12.63 -5.79 11.74
CA ALA A 111 12.75 -7.22 12.01
C ALA A 111 11.55 -8.01 11.46
N LYS A 112 10.33 -7.50 11.66
CA LYS A 112 9.12 -8.13 11.10
C LYS A 112 9.08 -8.08 9.58
N THR A 113 9.50 -6.97 8.99
CA THR A 113 9.61 -6.83 7.52
C THR A 113 10.58 -7.88 6.95
N LYS A 114 11.74 -8.07 7.58
CA LYS A 114 12.71 -9.12 7.20
C LYS A 114 12.12 -10.52 7.35
N ALA A 115 11.43 -10.79 8.47
CA ALA A 115 10.80 -12.09 8.70
C ALA A 115 9.74 -12.43 7.64
N LEU A 116 8.94 -11.46 7.18
CA LEU A 116 8.00 -11.66 6.07
C LEU A 116 8.73 -11.96 4.76
N ARG A 117 9.86 -11.30 4.48
CA ARG A 117 10.71 -11.59 3.31
C ARG A 117 11.32 -12.98 3.37
N GLU A 118 11.80 -13.41 4.52
CA GLU A 118 12.34 -14.78 4.73
C GLU A 118 11.28 -15.87 4.50
N GLN A 119 10.00 -15.53 4.72
CA GLN A 119 8.86 -16.39 4.42
C GLN A 119 8.47 -16.39 2.92
N GLY A 120 9.12 -15.56 2.09
CA GLY A 120 8.87 -15.48 0.65
C GLY A 120 7.91 -14.35 0.23
N MET A 121 7.45 -13.51 1.16
CA MET A 121 6.56 -12.38 0.85
C MET A 121 7.36 -11.13 0.51
N SER A 122 6.85 -10.31 -0.41
CA SER A 122 7.40 -8.98 -0.64
C SER A 122 6.99 -8.03 0.47
N ALA A 123 7.96 -7.50 1.21
CA ALA A 123 7.69 -6.62 2.34
C ALA A 123 8.66 -5.44 2.40
N TYR A 124 8.12 -4.28 2.67
CA TYR A 124 8.83 -3.01 2.88
C TYR A 124 8.29 -2.35 4.15
N CYS A 125 8.94 -1.30 4.62
CA CYS A 125 8.43 -0.49 5.72
C CYS A 125 8.82 0.99 5.60
N LEU A 126 8.23 1.79 6.47
CA LEU A 126 8.51 3.22 6.60
C LEU A 126 9.16 3.48 7.95
N THR A 127 10.21 4.28 7.99
CA THR A 127 10.68 4.85 9.26
C THR A 127 9.72 5.93 9.75
N GLY A 128 9.83 6.34 11.02
CA GLY A 128 8.93 7.33 11.60
C GLY A 128 7.61 6.75 12.10
N SER A 129 6.75 7.65 12.53
CA SER A 129 5.44 7.37 13.10
C SER A 129 4.51 8.57 12.93
N TYR A 130 3.63 8.87 13.89
CA TYR A 130 2.78 10.05 13.85
C TYR A 130 3.54 11.36 14.15
N ALA A 131 4.65 11.28 14.88
CA ALA A 131 5.27 12.46 15.51
C ALA A 131 6.52 12.99 14.79
N ILE A 132 6.78 14.27 14.98
CA ILE A 132 8.07 14.94 14.80
C ILE A 132 8.49 15.42 16.21
N PRO A 133 9.74 15.17 16.64
CA PRO A 133 10.85 14.53 15.94
C PRO A 133 10.59 13.08 15.54
N THR A 134 11.08 12.70 14.37
CA THR A 134 10.84 11.40 13.77
C THR A 134 11.62 10.29 14.47
N THR A 135 10.95 9.22 14.88
CA THR A 135 11.61 8.00 15.37
C THR A 135 12.29 7.28 14.20
N THR A 136 13.58 7.00 14.32
CA THR A 136 14.41 6.40 13.28
C THR A 136 15.29 5.30 13.88
N LEU A 137 15.77 4.38 13.04
CA LEU A 137 16.70 3.33 13.47
C LEU A 137 18.13 3.86 13.64
N THR A 138 18.57 4.73 12.72
CA THR A 138 19.98 5.20 12.66
C THR A 138 20.17 6.61 13.20
N GLY A 139 19.12 7.25 13.68
CA GLY A 139 19.13 8.67 14.09
C GLY A 139 18.93 9.66 12.92
N SER A 140 18.67 9.18 11.68
CA SER A 140 18.39 10.02 10.51
C SER A 140 17.45 9.31 9.55
N ILE A 141 16.41 10.01 9.09
CA ILE A 141 15.49 9.53 8.06
C ILE A 141 16.27 9.16 6.79
N GLY A 142 17.18 10.03 6.37
CA GLY A 142 17.99 9.81 5.17
C GLY A 142 18.88 8.58 5.26
N LYS A 143 19.52 8.32 6.42
CA LYS A 143 20.33 7.11 6.62
C LYS A 143 19.47 5.85 6.68
N ASP A 144 18.31 5.90 7.30
CA ASP A 144 17.37 4.78 7.33
C ASP A 144 16.99 4.38 5.90
N ILE A 145 16.59 5.34 5.06
CA ILE A 145 16.22 5.10 3.67
C ILE A 145 17.43 4.62 2.85
N ALA A 146 18.60 5.24 3.03
CA ALA A 146 19.74 4.94 2.19
C ALA A 146 20.38 3.58 2.47
N PHE A 147 20.45 3.14 3.74
CA PHE A 147 21.23 1.97 4.15
C PHE A 147 20.42 0.77 4.61
N ILE A 148 19.09 0.90 4.76
CA ILE A 148 18.22 -0.22 5.17
C ILE A 148 17.29 -0.55 4.01
N ASP A 149 17.51 -1.68 3.37
CA ASP A 149 16.84 -2.06 2.12
C ASP A 149 15.31 -2.10 2.23
N GLU A 150 14.80 -2.45 3.38
CA GLU A 150 13.38 -2.55 3.66
C GLU A 150 12.70 -1.18 3.78
N ILE A 151 13.45 -0.14 4.17
CA ILE A 151 12.89 1.20 4.41
C ILE A 151 12.83 1.98 3.10
N ILE A 152 11.62 2.36 2.69
CA ILE A 152 11.34 3.03 1.41
C ILE A 152 10.82 4.45 1.54
N GLY A 153 10.68 4.96 2.74
CA GLY A 153 10.16 6.30 3.02
C GLY A 153 9.97 6.54 4.50
N VAL A 154 9.24 7.60 4.83
CA VAL A 154 8.93 8.01 6.20
C VAL A 154 7.41 8.12 6.41
N LYS A 155 6.95 7.77 7.62
CA LYS A 155 5.58 8.01 8.11
C LYS A 155 5.52 9.26 8.95
N VAL A 156 4.44 10.03 8.79
CA VAL A 156 4.07 11.17 9.66
C VAL A 156 2.55 11.31 9.70
N ALA A 157 2.00 11.96 10.72
CA ALA A 157 0.58 12.34 10.76
C ALA A 157 0.41 13.85 10.59
N ILE A 158 -0.59 14.23 9.80
CA ILE A 158 -1.02 15.62 9.60
C ILE A 158 -2.51 15.74 9.89
N SER A 159 -2.94 16.93 10.27
CA SER A 159 -4.36 17.24 10.46
C SER A 159 -5.10 16.26 11.38
N ASP A 160 -4.43 15.76 12.41
CA ASP A 160 -4.96 14.83 13.41
C ASP A 160 -4.61 15.30 14.81
N HIS A 161 -5.54 15.16 15.76
CA HIS A 161 -5.33 15.58 17.17
C HIS A 161 -4.24 14.75 17.87
N ARG A 162 -3.85 13.58 17.33
CA ARG A 162 -2.77 12.71 17.80
C ARG A 162 -1.44 13.02 17.12
N SER A 163 -1.42 13.90 16.11
CA SER A 163 -0.18 14.34 15.48
C SER A 163 0.59 15.29 16.39
N SER A 164 1.89 15.47 16.11
CA SER A 164 2.73 16.47 16.79
C SER A 164 2.47 17.91 16.33
N ALA A 165 1.41 18.16 15.56
CA ALA A 165 1.13 19.44 14.92
C ALA A 165 2.32 20.00 14.12
N PRO A 166 2.86 19.24 13.15
CA PRO A 166 4.12 19.56 12.47
C PRO A 166 4.06 20.93 11.78
N LEU A 167 5.18 21.66 11.83
CA LEU A 167 5.32 22.93 11.12
C LEU A 167 5.56 22.67 9.63
N LYS A 168 5.19 23.65 8.79
CA LYS A 168 5.44 23.60 7.33
C LYS A 168 6.91 23.31 7.00
N GLN A 169 7.83 24.02 7.68
CA GLN A 169 9.27 23.89 7.49
C GLN A 169 9.81 22.50 7.90
N GLU A 170 9.23 21.87 8.92
CA GLU A 170 9.60 20.52 9.33
C GLU A 170 9.19 19.50 8.28
N LEU A 171 7.97 19.63 7.75
CA LEU A 171 7.48 18.76 6.66
C LEU A 171 8.30 18.95 5.37
N ALA A 172 8.67 20.19 5.03
CA ALA A 172 9.50 20.48 3.86
C ALA A 172 10.92 19.86 4.02
N ARG A 173 11.55 20.00 5.19
CA ARG A 173 12.87 19.39 5.47
C ARG A 173 12.80 17.87 5.41
N MET A 174 11.78 17.26 6.03
CA MET A 174 11.53 15.82 5.96
C MET A 174 11.39 15.34 4.50
N ALA A 175 10.58 16.02 3.70
CA ALA A 175 10.38 15.67 2.30
C ALA A 175 11.68 15.77 1.48
N THR A 176 12.49 16.81 1.71
CA THR A 176 13.79 16.99 1.05
C THR A 176 14.78 15.90 1.44
N GLU A 177 14.87 15.55 2.74
CA GLU A 177 15.74 14.48 3.23
C GLU A 177 15.35 13.12 2.62
N CYS A 178 14.04 12.80 2.65
CA CYS A 178 13.51 11.58 2.04
C CYS A 178 13.81 11.51 0.54
N ARG A 179 13.55 12.61 -0.20
CA ARG A 179 13.81 12.68 -1.62
C ARG A 179 15.28 12.46 -1.96
N THR A 180 16.18 13.16 -1.27
CA THR A 180 17.63 13.04 -1.50
C THR A 180 18.10 11.60 -1.23
N ALA A 181 17.70 11.02 -0.11
CA ALA A 181 18.05 9.64 0.24
C ALA A 181 17.45 8.63 -0.77
N GLY A 182 16.21 8.82 -1.18
CA GLY A 182 15.56 7.99 -2.20
C GLY A 182 16.30 8.02 -3.54
N LEU A 183 16.71 9.20 -4.00
CA LEU A 183 17.50 9.36 -5.23
C LEU A 183 18.86 8.64 -5.13
N LEU A 184 19.56 8.78 -4.00
CA LEU A 184 20.87 8.13 -3.77
C LEU A 184 20.73 6.60 -3.72
N ALA A 185 19.68 6.09 -3.11
CA ALA A 185 19.45 4.65 -2.91
C ALA A 185 18.62 3.98 -4.03
N ASN A 186 18.18 4.74 -5.04
CA ASN A 186 17.23 4.29 -6.07
C ASN A 186 15.95 3.70 -5.45
N LYS A 187 15.41 4.37 -4.45
CA LYS A 187 14.19 4.04 -3.70
C LYS A 187 13.15 5.15 -3.83
N PRO A 188 11.87 4.91 -3.49
CA PRO A 188 10.81 5.94 -3.52
C PRO A 188 11.14 7.18 -2.69
N GLY A 189 11.63 6.99 -1.46
CA GLY A 189 11.92 8.09 -0.53
C GLY A 189 10.70 8.96 -0.24
N VAL A 190 9.50 8.37 -0.13
CA VAL A 190 8.24 9.10 0.02
C VAL A 190 7.95 9.53 1.45
N VAL A 191 7.15 10.58 1.60
CA VAL A 191 6.53 10.98 2.87
C VAL A 191 5.10 10.47 2.87
N HIS A 192 4.84 9.38 3.59
CA HIS A 192 3.52 8.79 3.75
C HIS A 192 2.80 9.45 4.93
N MET A 193 1.65 10.07 4.67
CA MET A 193 0.98 10.94 5.62
C MET A 193 -0.37 10.37 6.04
N HIS A 194 -0.50 10.02 7.34
CA HIS A 194 -1.83 9.84 7.92
C HIS A 194 -2.58 11.17 7.89
N THR A 195 -3.78 11.18 7.36
CA THR A 195 -4.65 12.36 7.31
C THR A 195 -5.83 12.19 8.26
N GLY A 196 -5.86 12.99 9.31
CA GLY A 196 -6.99 13.03 10.24
C GLY A 196 -8.08 14.02 9.79
N LYS A 197 -9.03 14.30 10.70
CA LYS A 197 -10.14 15.27 10.50
C LYS A 197 -9.85 16.64 11.09
N GLY A 198 -8.57 17.00 11.24
CA GLY A 198 -8.16 18.30 11.80
C GLY A 198 -8.44 19.47 10.87
N LYS A 199 -8.29 20.69 11.40
CA LYS A 199 -8.69 21.93 10.72
C LYS A 199 -7.77 22.35 9.57
N ASP A 200 -6.50 21.88 9.60
CA ASP A 200 -5.48 22.35 8.65
C ASP A 200 -5.57 21.65 7.28
N GLY A 201 -6.25 20.48 7.20
CA GLY A 201 -6.33 19.70 5.98
C GLY A 201 -4.95 19.48 5.33
N TYR A 202 -4.85 19.76 4.04
CA TYR A 202 -3.60 19.67 3.26
C TYR A 202 -2.94 21.05 3.05
N LYS A 203 -3.41 22.09 3.71
CA LYS A 203 -2.92 23.46 3.50
C LYS A 203 -1.39 23.56 3.51
N LYS A 204 -0.74 23.05 4.57
CA LYS A 204 0.73 23.12 4.70
C LYS A 204 1.45 22.40 3.56
N ILE A 205 0.93 21.26 3.08
CA ILE A 205 1.52 20.51 1.99
C ILE A 205 1.37 21.24 0.66
N LEU A 206 0.19 21.80 0.40
CA LEU A 206 -0.06 22.58 -0.82
C LEU A 206 0.81 23.84 -0.86
N GLU A 207 0.98 24.53 0.27
CA GLU A 207 1.91 25.66 0.39
C GLU A 207 3.37 25.25 0.14
N ILE A 208 3.84 24.08 0.65
CA ILE A 208 5.19 23.59 0.38
C ILE A 208 5.40 23.40 -1.12
N VAL A 209 4.46 22.75 -1.79
CA VAL A 209 4.53 22.50 -3.23
C VAL A 209 4.53 23.80 -4.05
N GLU A 210 3.81 24.82 -3.59
CA GLU A 210 3.73 26.12 -4.27
C GLU A 210 4.97 27.01 -4.03
N GLU A 211 5.57 26.92 -2.85
CA GLU A 211 6.66 27.79 -2.42
C GLU A 211 8.07 27.18 -2.63
N THR A 212 8.15 25.89 -2.99
CA THR A 212 9.43 25.16 -3.11
C THR A 212 9.47 24.30 -4.36
N ASP A 213 10.67 23.76 -4.69
CA ASP A 213 10.86 22.80 -5.80
C ASP A 213 10.54 21.36 -5.40
N ILE A 214 9.95 21.12 -4.23
CA ILE A 214 9.56 19.78 -3.79
C ILE A 214 8.35 19.31 -4.62
N PRO A 215 8.49 18.23 -5.40
CA PRO A 215 7.38 17.78 -6.23
C PRO A 215 6.23 17.22 -5.38
N ILE A 216 5.00 17.47 -5.78
CA ILE A 216 3.81 16.97 -5.09
C ILE A 216 3.83 15.45 -4.93
N THR A 217 4.43 14.75 -5.90
CA THR A 217 4.61 13.30 -5.88
C THR A 217 5.55 12.79 -4.77
N GLN A 218 6.19 13.67 -4.01
CA GLN A 218 6.95 13.30 -2.82
C GLN A 218 6.05 12.92 -1.66
N PHE A 219 4.82 13.44 -1.64
CA PHE A 219 3.84 13.26 -0.56
C PHE A 219 2.81 12.17 -0.92
N ARG A 220 2.45 11.34 0.04
CA ARG A 220 1.49 10.23 -0.09
C ARG A 220 0.46 10.30 1.04
N PRO A 221 -0.58 11.15 0.91
CA PRO A 221 -1.67 11.18 1.89
C PRO A 221 -2.50 9.90 1.81
N THR A 222 -2.80 9.34 2.99
CA THR A 222 -3.75 8.23 3.15
C THR A 222 -4.93 8.66 4.00
N HIS A 223 -5.97 7.83 4.08
CA HIS A 223 -7.27 8.13 4.71
C HIS A 223 -7.94 9.38 4.11
N VAL A 224 -7.78 9.57 2.79
CA VAL A 224 -8.16 10.81 2.12
C VAL A 224 -9.65 11.13 2.19
N ALA A 225 -10.50 10.15 2.48
CA ALA A 225 -11.92 10.37 2.75
C ALA A 225 -12.17 11.32 3.95
N ASN A 226 -11.21 11.45 4.88
CA ASN A 226 -11.30 12.37 6.02
C ASN A 226 -11.23 13.85 5.61
N GLN A 227 -10.57 14.17 4.47
CA GLN A 227 -10.36 15.51 3.92
C GLN A 227 -10.54 15.45 2.40
N TYR A 228 -11.71 14.99 1.95
CA TYR A 228 -11.93 14.62 0.56
C TYR A 228 -11.73 15.77 -0.43
N GLU A 229 -12.25 16.96 -0.14
CA GLU A 229 -12.09 18.13 -1.02
C GLU A 229 -10.63 18.59 -1.13
N ASP A 230 -9.88 18.54 -0.04
CA ASP A 230 -8.44 18.81 -0.03
C ASP A 230 -7.67 17.76 -0.82
N ALA A 231 -8.10 16.48 -0.74
CA ALA A 231 -7.53 15.40 -1.52
C ALA A 231 -7.76 15.59 -3.03
N LEU A 232 -8.94 16.05 -3.44
CA LEU A 232 -9.22 16.40 -4.84
C LEU A 232 -8.33 17.56 -5.30
N ALA A 233 -8.18 18.62 -4.49
CA ALA A 233 -7.28 19.73 -4.77
C ALA A 233 -5.81 19.26 -4.90
N PHE A 234 -5.37 18.33 -4.04
CA PHE A 234 -4.05 17.72 -4.10
C PHE A 234 -3.88 16.87 -5.37
N ALA A 235 -4.86 16.05 -5.71
CA ALA A 235 -4.85 15.23 -6.92
C ALA A 235 -4.84 16.08 -8.20
N SER A 236 -5.56 17.23 -8.22
CA SER A 236 -5.58 18.14 -9.38
C SER A 236 -4.21 18.73 -9.72
N LYS A 237 -3.29 18.78 -8.75
CA LYS A 237 -1.89 19.18 -8.94
C LYS A 237 -0.96 18.00 -9.30
N GLY A 238 -1.49 16.78 -9.53
CA GLY A 238 -0.75 15.59 -9.90
C GLY A 238 -0.33 14.70 -8.73
N GLY A 239 -0.85 14.94 -7.54
CA GLY A 239 -0.59 14.12 -6.34
C GLY A 239 -1.32 12.78 -6.38
N TYR A 240 -0.76 11.77 -5.73
CA TYR A 240 -1.41 10.48 -5.50
C TYR A 240 -2.25 10.56 -4.24
N ILE A 241 -3.44 9.95 -4.27
CA ILE A 241 -4.37 9.89 -3.14
C ILE A 241 -4.67 8.44 -2.79
N ASP A 242 -4.62 8.13 -1.49
CA ASP A 242 -4.82 6.77 -0.98
C ASP A 242 -6.06 6.69 -0.09
N PHE A 243 -7.00 5.86 -0.51
CA PHE A 243 -8.20 5.56 0.25
C PHE A 243 -7.94 4.42 1.24
N THR A 244 -8.72 4.39 2.32
CA THR A 244 -8.76 3.23 3.22
C THR A 244 -9.98 2.39 2.88
N ALA A 245 -9.77 1.09 2.79
CA ALA A 245 -10.81 0.13 2.43
C ALA A 245 -11.85 -0.03 3.55
N ASP A 246 -13.08 0.34 3.27
CA ASP A 246 -14.25 0.13 4.12
C ASP A 246 -15.51 -0.09 3.26
N GLU A 247 -16.67 -0.26 3.89
CA GLU A 247 -17.95 -0.50 3.21
C GLU A 247 -18.41 0.68 2.33
N LYS A 248 -17.96 1.90 2.61
CA LYS A 248 -18.35 3.13 1.86
C LYS A 248 -17.36 3.47 0.75
N THR A 249 -16.16 2.94 0.82
CA THR A 249 -15.07 3.28 -0.09
C THR A 249 -15.37 2.94 -1.55
N PRO A 250 -16.04 1.83 -1.92
CA PRO A 250 -16.33 1.53 -3.33
C PRO A 250 -17.12 2.64 -4.04
N SER A 251 -18.19 3.14 -3.45
CA SER A 251 -18.99 4.22 -4.07
C SER A 251 -18.23 5.55 -4.14
N LEU A 252 -17.38 5.83 -3.15
CA LEU A 252 -16.52 7.02 -3.17
C LEU A 252 -15.42 6.89 -4.23
N LEU A 253 -14.83 5.72 -4.41
CA LEU A 253 -13.87 5.43 -5.49
C LEU A 253 -14.53 5.62 -6.86
N LYS A 254 -15.74 5.08 -7.07
CA LYS A 254 -16.49 5.28 -8.31
C LYS A 254 -16.64 6.76 -8.65
N LYS A 255 -17.10 7.55 -7.69
CA LYS A 255 -17.22 9.01 -7.83
C LYS A 255 -15.86 9.67 -8.12
N THR A 256 -14.82 9.23 -7.46
CA THR A 256 -13.47 9.82 -7.63
C THR A 256 -12.88 9.51 -9.00
N LEU A 257 -13.12 8.32 -9.55
CA LEU A 257 -12.68 7.92 -10.89
C LEU A 257 -13.25 8.80 -12.00
N GLU A 258 -14.37 9.50 -11.78
CA GLU A 258 -14.94 10.46 -12.73
C GLU A 258 -14.18 11.79 -12.75
N ILE A 259 -13.39 12.10 -11.71
CA ILE A 259 -12.77 13.42 -11.48
C ILE A 259 -11.25 13.35 -11.54
N VAL A 260 -10.67 12.28 -10.96
CA VAL A 260 -9.22 12.11 -10.78
C VAL A 260 -8.71 11.05 -11.74
N PRO A 261 -7.58 11.28 -12.44
CA PRO A 261 -6.96 10.26 -13.28
C PRO A 261 -6.68 8.96 -12.51
N LEU A 262 -7.09 7.81 -13.07
CA LEU A 262 -6.96 6.48 -12.46
C LEU A 262 -5.59 6.24 -11.81
N LYS A 263 -4.50 6.58 -12.52
CA LYS A 263 -3.11 6.37 -12.06
C LYS A 263 -2.74 7.07 -10.75
N GLN A 264 -3.54 8.03 -10.29
CA GLN A 264 -3.31 8.78 -9.06
C GLN A 264 -4.09 8.21 -7.86
N ILE A 265 -4.97 7.22 -8.08
CA ILE A 265 -5.84 6.64 -7.07
C ILE A 265 -5.26 5.32 -6.61
N THR A 266 -5.10 5.17 -5.29
CA THR A 266 -4.70 3.92 -4.63
C THR A 266 -5.66 3.60 -3.48
N LEU A 267 -5.64 2.34 -3.05
CA LEU A 267 -6.41 1.84 -1.92
C LEU A 267 -5.51 1.00 -1.02
N SER A 268 -5.63 1.16 0.28
CA SER A 268 -4.95 0.35 1.30
C SER A 268 -5.93 -0.14 2.36
N SER A 269 -5.58 -1.19 3.11
CA SER A 269 -6.48 -1.78 4.10
C SER A 269 -6.46 -1.10 5.46
N ASP A 270 -5.35 -0.48 5.82
CA ASP A 270 -5.03 -0.10 7.21
C ASP A 270 -5.11 -1.30 8.17
N ALA A 271 -4.74 -2.50 7.66
CA ALA A 271 -4.85 -3.74 8.43
C ALA A 271 -4.02 -3.69 9.70
N ASN A 272 -4.60 -4.24 10.78
CA ASN A 272 -4.08 -4.20 12.14
C ASN A 272 -3.85 -2.78 12.69
N GLY A 273 -4.30 -1.74 11.98
CA GLY A 273 -4.49 -0.41 12.54
C GLY A 273 -5.68 -0.36 13.48
N SER A 274 -5.64 0.52 14.46
CA SER A 274 -6.75 0.74 15.40
C SER A 274 -7.51 2.00 15.04
N PHE A 275 -8.81 1.95 15.20
CA PHE A 275 -9.64 3.14 15.16
C PHE A 275 -10.60 3.17 16.34
N PRO A 276 -10.63 4.28 17.09
CA PRO A 276 -11.53 4.42 18.22
C PRO A 276 -12.98 4.53 17.74
N ILE A 277 -13.87 3.82 18.45
CA ILE A 277 -15.32 3.95 18.32
C ILE A 277 -15.81 4.92 19.38
N TRP A 278 -16.42 6.02 18.95
CA TRP A 278 -16.86 7.10 19.81
C TRP A 278 -18.37 7.05 20.05
N ASP A 279 -18.80 7.37 21.26
CA ASP A 279 -20.21 7.66 21.56
C ASP A 279 -20.60 9.10 21.15
N GLU A 280 -21.86 9.45 21.36
CA GLU A 280 -22.40 10.78 21.07
C GLU A 280 -21.75 11.91 21.90
N ASN A 281 -21.11 11.56 23.01
CA ASN A 281 -20.42 12.49 23.91
C ASN A 281 -18.89 12.53 23.67
N LEU A 282 -18.40 11.93 22.58
CA LEU A 282 -16.99 11.82 22.26
C LEU A 282 -16.15 11.01 23.28
N ASN A 283 -16.75 10.06 23.99
CA ASN A 283 -16.00 9.08 24.77
C ASN A 283 -15.68 7.86 23.92
N ILE A 284 -14.50 7.27 24.11
CA ILE A 284 -14.14 6.00 23.47
C ILE A 284 -14.96 4.88 24.11
N VAL A 285 -15.85 4.27 23.36
CA VAL A 285 -16.70 3.14 23.80
C VAL A 285 -16.21 1.79 23.28
N GLY A 286 -15.21 1.78 22.38
CA GLY A 286 -14.62 0.58 21.82
C GLY A 286 -13.48 0.90 20.89
N MET A 287 -12.80 -0.15 20.43
CA MET A 287 -11.73 -0.08 19.43
C MET A 287 -12.07 -1.00 18.27
N GLY A 288 -12.10 -0.46 17.07
CA GLY A 288 -12.12 -1.22 15.85
C GLY A 288 -10.70 -1.58 15.41
N VAL A 289 -10.59 -2.60 14.57
CA VAL A 289 -9.32 -3.08 14.01
C VAL A 289 -9.47 -3.17 12.51
N GLY A 290 -8.57 -2.52 11.77
CA GLY A 290 -8.47 -2.65 10.32
C GLY A 290 -8.18 -4.10 9.93
N LYS A 291 -8.82 -4.58 8.86
CA LYS A 291 -8.71 -5.97 8.43
C LYS A 291 -8.17 -6.05 7.00
N MET A 292 -7.28 -6.99 6.74
CA MET A 292 -6.72 -7.23 5.40
C MET A 292 -7.80 -7.59 4.38
N GLU A 293 -8.84 -8.31 4.81
CA GLU A 293 -9.96 -8.72 3.96
C GLU A 293 -10.68 -7.55 3.28
N THR A 294 -10.68 -6.35 3.91
CA THR A 294 -11.40 -5.19 3.39
C THR A 294 -10.84 -4.70 2.06
N LEU A 295 -9.53 -4.90 1.81
CA LEU A 295 -8.90 -4.51 0.55
C LEU A 295 -9.55 -5.22 -0.64
N TYR A 296 -9.59 -6.55 -0.59
CA TYR A 296 -10.23 -7.36 -1.63
C TYR A 296 -11.74 -7.14 -1.68
N ALA A 297 -12.40 -7.08 -0.53
CA ALA A 297 -13.85 -6.86 -0.45
C ALA A 297 -14.26 -5.53 -1.12
N SER A 298 -13.50 -4.45 -0.91
CA SER A 298 -13.76 -3.15 -1.55
C SER A 298 -13.59 -3.22 -3.07
N ILE A 299 -12.56 -3.91 -3.58
CA ILE A 299 -12.36 -4.07 -5.04
C ILE A 299 -13.46 -4.94 -5.64
N ARG A 300 -13.86 -6.00 -4.96
CA ARG A 300 -14.97 -6.85 -5.39
C ARG A 300 -16.29 -6.07 -5.47
N SER A 301 -16.62 -5.28 -4.45
CA SER A 301 -17.80 -4.41 -4.46
C SER A 301 -17.70 -3.34 -5.55
N LEU A 302 -16.52 -2.75 -5.77
CA LEU A 302 -16.30 -1.78 -6.87
C LEU A 302 -16.63 -2.38 -8.26
N ILE A 303 -16.29 -3.65 -8.47
CA ILE A 303 -16.59 -4.38 -9.72
C ILE A 303 -18.08 -4.74 -9.80
N LEU A 304 -18.63 -5.42 -8.78
CA LEU A 304 -19.94 -6.05 -8.84
C LEU A 304 -21.10 -5.09 -8.59
N GLU A 305 -20.93 -4.14 -7.68
CA GLU A 305 -21.99 -3.24 -7.22
C GLU A 305 -21.90 -1.88 -7.90
N GLU A 306 -20.67 -1.34 -8.04
CA GLU A 306 -20.44 -0.05 -8.68
C GLU A 306 -20.18 -0.16 -10.20
N HIS A 307 -20.09 -1.38 -10.74
CA HIS A 307 -19.93 -1.68 -12.15
C HIS A 307 -18.69 -1.03 -12.80
N VAL A 308 -17.58 -0.94 -12.04
CA VAL A 308 -16.28 -0.54 -12.57
C VAL A 308 -15.62 -1.75 -13.24
N ASP A 309 -14.99 -1.54 -14.40
CA ASP A 309 -14.33 -2.64 -15.10
C ASP A 309 -13.18 -3.25 -14.26
N ILE A 310 -12.89 -4.52 -14.49
CA ILE A 310 -11.92 -5.30 -13.70
C ILE A 310 -10.52 -4.66 -13.78
N SER A 311 -10.07 -4.28 -14.98
CA SER A 311 -8.73 -3.68 -15.20
C SER A 311 -8.55 -2.40 -14.39
N THR A 312 -9.56 -1.52 -14.41
CA THR A 312 -9.57 -0.30 -13.62
C THR A 312 -9.54 -0.60 -12.12
N ALA A 313 -10.40 -1.49 -11.67
CA ALA A 313 -10.52 -1.80 -10.23
C ALA A 313 -9.24 -2.43 -9.66
N ILE A 314 -8.65 -3.43 -10.35
CA ILE A 314 -7.42 -4.07 -9.86
C ILE A 314 -6.20 -3.15 -9.97
N SER A 315 -6.18 -2.20 -10.92
CA SER A 315 -5.08 -1.24 -11.04
C SER A 315 -4.89 -0.43 -9.76
N ILE A 316 -5.96 -0.11 -9.04
CA ILE A 316 -5.97 0.69 -7.81
C ILE A 316 -5.14 0.05 -6.69
N ILE A 317 -5.06 -1.29 -6.64
CA ILE A 317 -4.34 -2.05 -5.60
C ILE A 317 -3.14 -2.84 -6.15
N THR A 318 -2.78 -2.62 -7.42
CA THR A 318 -1.63 -3.28 -8.06
C THR A 318 -0.72 -2.26 -8.71
N LYS A 319 -0.94 -1.96 -10.00
CA LYS A 319 -0.08 -1.10 -10.81
C LYS A 319 0.04 0.32 -10.26
N ASN A 320 -1.05 0.94 -9.83
CA ASN A 320 -1.02 2.30 -9.31
C ASN A 320 -0.16 2.40 -8.04
N VAL A 321 -0.27 1.42 -7.13
CA VAL A 321 0.55 1.37 -5.92
C VAL A 321 2.01 1.12 -6.27
N ALA A 322 2.28 0.17 -7.19
CA ALA A 322 3.63 -0.11 -7.66
C ALA A 322 4.30 1.13 -8.30
N ASP A 323 3.58 1.84 -9.15
CA ASP A 323 4.05 3.08 -9.80
C ASP A 323 4.28 4.20 -8.76
N ALA A 324 3.32 4.38 -7.82
CA ALA A 324 3.43 5.37 -6.76
C ALA A 324 4.63 5.13 -5.82
N LEU A 325 4.99 3.86 -5.60
CA LEU A 325 6.10 3.46 -4.75
C LEU A 325 7.36 3.07 -5.54
N LEU A 326 7.41 3.31 -6.85
CA LEU A 326 8.52 2.96 -7.75
C LEU A 326 8.95 1.47 -7.66
N LEU A 327 8.02 0.57 -7.38
CA LEU A 327 8.25 -0.88 -7.30
C LEU A 327 8.25 -1.49 -8.71
N LYS A 328 9.30 -1.27 -9.48
CA LYS A 328 9.39 -1.59 -10.91
C LYS A 328 9.14 -3.06 -11.26
N GLN A 329 9.37 -3.97 -10.31
CA GLN A 329 9.20 -5.41 -10.51
C GLN A 329 7.80 -5.93 -10.14
N LYS A 330 6.90 -5.05 -9.70
CA LYS A 330 5.57 -5.35 -9.15
C LYS A 330 4.43 -4.75 -9.98
N GLY A 331 3.22 -5.10 -9.63
CA GLY A 331 1.99 -4.45 -10.05
C GLY A 331 1.46 -4.82 -11.44
N SER A 332 2.15 -5.69 -12.19
CA SER A 332 1.68 -6.17 -13.49
C SER A 332 2.20 -7.57 -13.81
N ILE A 333 1.49 -8.27 -14.68
CA ILE A 333 1.91 -9.58 -15.22
C ILE A 333 2.69 -9.31 -16.51
N GLU A 334 4.01 -9.28 -16.41
CA GLU A 334 4.92 -9.00 -17.52
C GLU A 334 6.18 -9.85 -17.41
N LYS A 335 6.75 -10.20 -18.55
CA LYS A 335 8.02 -10.94 -18.63
C LYS A 335 9.15 -10.18 -17.92
N GLY A 336 9.84 -10.89 -17.04
CA GLY A 336 10.96 -10.38 -16.23
C GLY A 336 10.56 -9.81 -14.87
N LYS A 337 9.27 -9.59 -14.62
CA LYS A 337 8.78 -9.15 -13.31
C LYS A 337 8.66 -10.32 -12.32
N ASP A 338 8.49 -9.97 -11.05
CA ASP A 338 8.25 -10.92 -9.98
C ASP A 338 6.94 -11.68 -10.21
N ALA A 339 6.94 -12.98 -9.90
CA ALA A 339 5.77 -13.84 -10.00
C ALA A 339 4.81 -13.64 -8.80
N ASP A 340 4.59 -12.39 -8.41
CA ASP A 340 3.58 -11.98 -7.44
C ASP A 340 2.22 -11.93 -8.13
N ILE A 341 1.50 -13.02 -8.08
CA ILE A 341 0.26 -13.25 -8.82
C ILE A 341 -0.81 -13.88 -7.95
N VAL A 342 -2.05 -13.65 -8.33
CA VAL A 342 -3.24 -14.23 -7.68
C VAL A 342 -4.10 -14.90 -8.72
N LEU A 343 -4.51 -16.14 -8.42
CA LEU A 343 -5.42 -16.89 -9.24
C LEU A 343 -6.83 -16.85 -8.61
N LEU A 344 -7.76 -16.19 -9.26
CA LEU A 344 -9.14 -16.04 -8.81
C LEU A 344 -10.07 -16.93 -9.63
N SER A 345 -11.00 -17.63 -8.98
CA SER A 345 -12.11 -18.28 -9.68
C SER A 345 -13.24 -17.28 -9.96
N LEU A 346 -14.05 -17.57 -11.00
CA LEU A 346 -15.24 -16.77 -11.33
C LEU A 346 -16.27 -16.68 -10.20
N ILE A 347 -16.18 -17.58 -9.20
CA ILE A 347 -17.04 -17.57 -8.02
C ILE A 347 -16.59 -16.48 -7.02
N HIS A 348 -15.33 -16.03 -7.11
CA HIS A 348 -14.76 -15.05 -6.19
C HIS A 348 -14.85 -13.61 -6.71
N ILE A 349 -15.21 -13.42 -7.96
CA ILE A 349 -15.45 -12.09 -8.55
C ILE A 349 -16.94 -11.88 -8.77
#